data_a389a5abed48ddfc1620fc3ac1e8965a
#
_entry.id   a389a5abed48ddfc1620fc3ac1e8965a
#
_cell.length_a   1.000
_cell.length_b   1.000
_cell.length_c   1.000
_cell.angle_alpha   90.00
_cell.angle_beta   90.00
_cell.angle_gamma   90.00
#
_symmetry.space_group_name_H-M   'P 1'
#
loop_
_entity.id
_entity.type
_entity.pdbx_description
1 polymer ?
#
loop_
_entity_poly.entity_id
_entity_poly.type
_entity_poly.pdbx_seq_one_letter_code
_entity_poly.pdbx_strand_id
1 'polypeptide(L)'
;MTMDMKPLEQTLQDRVDQIKKGGAPKYHEKNQEQGKMFVRDRLSLLFDPGFELEDALFANCMAGDLPADGVVTGMGKINGQLVCVMANDSTIKAGSWGARTVEKIIRIQETAEKLRVPLLYLVDSAGARITDQVEMFPGRRGAGRIFYNQVKLSGKIPQICILFGPSAAGGAYIPAFCDIVIMVDKNASMYLGSPRMAEMVIGEKVTLEEMGGARMHCSVSGCGDVLAKNEEEAISMAKNYLSYFPANFSQKPPVREAVAPKEWKKPLEELIPANQNSPFNMHDLINGIIDEGSFFEIKKLFAGELITGLARMDGKPVGIIANQPRVKGGVLFHDSADKATKFINLCDAYHIPLLFLVDVPGFMIGTKVERAGIIRHGAKMISAMSEASVPKISVIVRKAYGAGLYAMAGPAFEPDACLALPSAQIAVMGPEAAVNAVYANKIAALPEEERQAFIEEKRKEYREDIDIYHLASELVIDGIIPANSLRSELVNRFEAYSSKYLIFSERKHPVYPV
;
A
#
# COMPACT_ATOMS: atom_id res chain seq x y z
N MET A 1 -43.79 -13.00 -43.15
CA MET A 1 -43.63 -11.55 -42.83
C MET A 1 -42.26 -11.36 -42.22
N THR A 2 -41.31 -10.82 -42.96
CA THR A 2 -40.02 -10.39 -42.41
C THR A 2 -40.28 -9.18 -41.53
N MET A 3 -40.09 -9.33 -40.22
CA MET A 3 -40.25 -8.25 -39.25
C MET A 3 -39.20 -7.18 -39.59
N ASP A 4 -39.61 -5.94 -39.81
CA ASP A 4 -38.67 -4.84 -40.02
C ASP A 4 -37.96 -4.57 -38.68
N MET A 5 -36.65 -4.83 -38.60
CA MET A 5 -35.83 -4.68 -37.39
C MET A 5 -35.48 -3.23 -37.08
N LYS A 6 -35.54 -2.32 -38.03
CA LYS A 6 -35.14 -0.90 -37.84
C LYS A 6 -35.84 -0.19 -36.69
N PRO A 7 -37.16 -0.32 -36.47
CA PRO A 7 -37.83 0.31 -35.35
C PRO A 7 -37.39 -0.26 -33.98
N LEU A 8 -37.03 -1.56 -33.94
CA LEU A 8 -36.56 -2.21 -32.71
C LEU A 8 -35.13 -1.76 -32.34
N GLU A 9 -34.26 -1.66 -33.35
CA GLU A 9 -32.89 -1.16 -33.15
C GLU A 9 -32.88 0.30 -32.71
N GLN A 10 -33.74 1.16 -33.28
CA GLN A 10 -33.87 2.55 -32.81
C GLN A 10 -34.37 2.60 -31.37
N THR A 11 -35.38 1.81 -31.02
CA THR A 11 -35.88 1.72 -29.64
C THR A 11 -34.78 1.25 -28.66
N LEU A 12 -33.95 0.30 -29.09
CA LEU A 12 -32.80 -0.16 -28.28
C LEU A 12 -31.81 0.98 -28.09
N GLN A 13 -31.42 1.70 -29.12
CA GLN A 13 -30.47 2.80 -29.04
C GLN A 13 -30.99 3.91 -28.14
N ASP A 14 -32.26 4.31 -28.27
CA ASP A 14 -32.88 5.33 -27.42
C ASP A 14 -32.86 4.92 -25.94
N ARG A 15 -33.08 3.66 -25.61
CA ARG A 15 -32.97 3.12 -24.25
C ARG A 15 -31.53 3.12 -23.73
N VAL A 16 -30.59 2.69 -24.56
CA VAL A 16 -29.15 2.73 -24.22
C VAL A 16 -28.73 4.15 -23.90
N ASP A 17 -29.09 5.12 -24.74
CA ASP A 17 -28.75 6.52 -24.58
C ASP A 17 -29.39 7.11 -23.31
N GLN A 18 -30.63 6.73 -23.03
CA GLN A 18 -31.31 7.14 -21.80
C GLN A 18 -30.62 6.60 -20.55
N ILE A 19 -30.26 5.30 -20.51
CA ILE A 19 -29.59 4.68 -19.38
C ILE A 19 -28.21 5.31 -19.16
N LYS A 20 -27.46 5.55 -20.24
CA LYS A 20 -26.11 6.12 -20.21
C LYS A 20 -26.07 7.57 -19.73
N LYS A 21 -27.18 8.29 -19.75
CA LYS A 21 -27.29 9.64 -19.16
C LYS A 21 -27.20 9.64 -17.63
N GLY A 22 -27.43 8.49 -16.98
CA GLY A 22 -27.42 8.40 -15.51
C GLY A 22 -28.64 9.05 -14.88
N GLY A 23 -28.44 9.71 -13.73
CA GLY A 23 -29.50 10.35 -12.96
C GLY A 23 -29.98 11.68 -13.55
N ALA A 24 -30.93 12.32 -12.86
CA ALA A 24 -31.49 13.60 -13.30
C ALA A 24 -30.42 14.72 -13.33
N PRO A 25 -30.57 15.74 -14.22
CA PRO A 25 -29.59 16.82 -14.41
C PRO A 25 -29.12 17.50 -13.13
N LYS A 26 -30.02 17.75 -12.18
CA LYS A 26 -29.71 18.36 -10.87
C LYS A 26 -28.64 17.61 -10.07
N TYR A 27 -28.48 16.29 -10.27
CA TYR A 27 -27.45 15.50 -9.58
C TYR A 27 -26.11 15.61 -10.28
N HIS A 28 -26.09 15.82 -11.59
CA HIS A 28 -24.87 16.14 -12.35
C HIS A 28 -24.37 17.54 -11.97
N GLU A 29 -25.27 18.54 -11.90
CA GLU A 29 -24.95 19.89 -11.43
C GLU A 29 -24.33 19.88 -10.03
N LYS A 30 -24.95 19.14 -9.10
CA LYS A 30 -24.41 18.95 -7.74
C LYS A 30 -23.03 18.31 -7.71
N ASN A 31 -22.78 17.28 -8.54
CA ASN A 31 -21.46 16.68 -8.65
C ASN A 31 -20.44 17.71 -9.17
N GLN A 32 -20.79 18.48 -10.18
CA GLN A 32 -19.94 19.52 -10.76
C GLN A 32 -19.59 20.61 -9.73
N GLU A 33 -20.56 21.07 -8.92
CA GLU A 33 -20.33 22.01 -7.80
C GLU A 33 -19.33 21.46 -6.77
N GLN A 34 -19.28 20.14 -6.59
CA GLN A 34 -18.35 19.45 -5.69
C GLN A 34 -17.00 19.12 -6.36
N GLY A 35 -16.80 19.49 -7.62
CA GLY A 35 -15.62 19.13 -8.40
C GLY A 35 -15.53 17.63 -8.70
N LYS A 36 -16.67 16.94 -8.78
CA LYS A 36 -16.79 15.51 -9.07
C LYS A 36 -17.17 15.28 -10.52
N MET A 37 -16.52 14.31 -11.16
CA MET A 37 -16.87 13.87 -12.51
C MET A 37 -18.07 12.92 -12.49
N PHE A 38 -18.75 12.83 -13.62
CA PHE A 38 -19.69 11.77 -13.88
C PHE A 38 -18.95 10.41 -14.02
N VAL A 39 -19.60 9.32 -13.61
CA VAL A 39 -18.96 7.98 -13.60
C VAL A 39 -18.41 7.57 -14.98
N ARG A 40 -19.10 7.93 -16.08
CA ARG A 40 -18.65 7.57 -17.43
C ARG A 40 -17.47 8.39 -17.90
N ASP A 41 -17.33 9.63 -17.43
CA ASP A 41 -16.15 10.47 -17.69
C ASP A 41 -14.93 9.89 -16.95
N ARG A 42 -15.12 9.43 -15.68
CA ARG A 42 -14.08 8.69 -14.94
C ARG A 42 -13.61 7.44 -15.70
N LEU A 43 -14.54 6.65 -16.26
CA LEU A 43 -14.22 5.45 -17.04
C LEU A 43 -13.51 5.79 -18.36
N SER A 44 -13.92 6.86 -19.03
CA SER A 44 -13.28 7.34 -20.27
C SER A 44 -11.84 7.79 -20.05
N LEU A 45 -11.53 8.38 -18.85
CA LEU A 45 -10.16 8.71 -18.46
C LEU A 45 -9.35 7.49 -18.01
N LEU A 46 -10.02 6.49 -17.43
CA LEU A 46 -9.38 5.29 -16.91
C LEU A 46 -8.92 4.36 -18.02
N PHE A 47 -9.78 4.09 -19.00
CA PHE A 47 -9.52 3.12 -20.06
C PHE A 47 -8.74 3.71 -21.24
N ASP A 48 -8.03 2.84 -21.93
CA ASP A 48 -7.44 3.14 -23.21
C ASP A 48 -8.55 3.37 -24.25
N PRO A 49 -8.39 4.29 -25.22
CA PRO A 49 -9.41 4.57 -26.22
C PRO A 49 -9.77 3.35 -27.06
N GLY A 50 -11.06 3.16 -27.34
CA GLY A 50 -11.58 2.19 -28.29
C GLY A 50 -11.81 0.77 -27.73
N PHE A 51 -11.67 0.55 -26.43
CA PHE A 51 -11.99 -0.73 -25.80
C PHE A 51 -12.76 -0.54 -24.51
N GLU A 52 -14.06 -0.79 -24.56
CA GLU A 52 -14.96 -0.75 -23.41
C GLU A 52 -16.09 -1.76 -23.61
N LEU A 53 -16.27 -2.65 -22.65
CA LEU A 53 -17.37 -3.61 -22.62
C LEU A 53 -18.16 -3.40 -21.32
N GLU A 54 -19.38 -2.91 -21.43
CA GLU A 54 -20.27 -2.72 -20.28
C GLU A 54 -21.22 -3.91 -20.15
N ASP A 55 -21.19 -4.55 -18.97
CA ASP A 55 -22.08 -5.66 -18.64
C ASP A 55 -23.28 -5.20 -17.82
N ALA A 56 -24.45 -5.83 -18.06
CA ALA A 56 -25.68 -5.59 -17.33
C ALA A 56 -26.15 -4.12 -17.34
N LEU A 57 -25.95 -3.41 -18.47
CA LEU A 57 -26.41 -2.03 -18.68
C LEU A 57 -27.91 -1.88 -18.38
N PHE A 58 -28.73 -2.86 -18.75
CA PHE A 58 -30.18 -2.84 -18.60
C PHE A 58 -30.69 -3.26 -17.21
N ALA A 59 -29.80 -3.42 -16.23
CA ALA A 59 -30.25 -3.72 -14.86
C ALA A 59 -31.21 -2.63 -14.37
N ASN A 60 -32.38 -3.05 -13.87
CA ASN A 60 -33.47 -2.15 -13.42
C ASN A 60 -33.97 -1.12 -14.46
N CYS A 61 -33.77 -1.35 -15.77
CA CYS A 61 -34.22 -0.43 -16.81
C CYS A 61 -35.73 -0.22 -16.86
N MET A 62 -36.52 -1.07 -16.21
CA MET A 62 -37.98 -0.91 -16.07
C MET A 62 -38.37 0.00 -14.90
N ALA A 63 -37.44 0.32 -13.98
CA ALA A 63 -37.62 1.29 -12.92
C ALA A 63 -37.14 2.66 -13.43
N GLY A 64 -38.02 3.64 -13.52
CA GLY A 64 -37.74 4.92 -14.20
C GLY A 64 -36.64 5.79 -13.55
N ASP A 65 -36.22 5.49 -12.29
CA ASP A 65 -35.26 6.25 -11.50
C ASP A 65 -33.99 5.46 -11.11
N LEU A 66 -33.81 4.26 -11.68
CA LEU A 66 -32.70 3.36 -11.35
C LEU A 66 -31.95 2.83 -12.59
N PRO A 67 -31.52 3.68 -13.54
CA PRO A 67 -30.79 3.22 -14.73
C PRO A 67 -29.51 2.49 -14.32
N ALA A 68 -29.29 1.30 -14.89
CA ALA A 68 -28.19 0.38 -14.55
C ALA A 68 -28.04 0.06 -13.05
N ASP A 69 -29.04 0.33 -12.25
CA ASP A 69 -29.09 0.24 -10.78
C ASP A 69 -27.99 1.03 -10.04
N GLY A 70 -27.53 2.16 -10.63
CA GLY A 70 -26.56 3.05 -10.00
C GLY A 70 -25.14 2.49 -9.94
N VAL A 71 -24.80 1.49 -10.75
CA VAL A 71 -23.44 0.97 -10.86
C VAL A 71 -23.12 0.54 -12.29
N VAL A 72 -21.97 0.95 -12.79
CA VAL A 72 -21.39 0.49 -14.05
C VAL A 72 -20.43 -0.64 -13.76
N THR A 73 -20.57 -1.76 -14.47
CA THR A 73 -19.65 -2.90 -14.40
C THR A 73 -19.26 -3.32 -15.80
N GLY A 74 -18.00 -3.69 -15.99
CA GLY A 74 -17.52 -4.06 -17.31
C GLY A 74 -16.01 -4.29 -17.35
N MET A 75 -15.47 -4.28 -18.57
CA MET A 75 -14.07 -4.53 -18.85
C MET A 75 -13.52 -3.49 -19.82
N GLY A 76 -12.25 -3.16 -19.64
CA GLY A 76 -11.52 -2.26 -20.52
C GLY A 76 -10.02 -2.55 -20.45
N LYS A 77 -9.23 -1.83 -21.22
CA LYS A 77 -7.76 -1.91 -21.14
C LYS A 77 -7.20 -0.67 -20.48
N ILE A 78 -6.15 -0.87 -19.68
CA ILE A 78 -5.32 0.19 -19.11
C ILE A 78 -3.87 -0.09 -19.51
N ASN A 79 -3.27 0.79 -20.31
CA ASN A 79 -1.94 0.58 -20.88
C ASN A 79 -1.80 -0.79 -21.57
N GLY A 80 -2.83 -1.21 -22.31
CA GLY A 80 -2.91 -2.47 -23.01
C GLY A 80 -3.30 -3.68 -22.16
N GLN A 81 -3.31 -3.59 -20.83
CA GLN A 81 -3.68 -4.66 -19.90
C GLN A 81 -5.19 -4.70 -19.69
N LEU A 82 -5.81 -5.87 -19.92
CA LEU A 82 -7.24 -6.08 -19.62
C LEU A 82 -7.50 -6.00 -18.12
N VAL A 83 -8.54 -5.27 -17.73
CA VAL A 83 -9.01 -5.15 -16.35
C VAL A 83 -10.53 -5.21 -16.27
N CYS A 84 -11.05 -5.64 -15.14
CA CYS A 84 -12.45 -5.48 -14.75
C CYS A 84 -12.66 -4.23 -13.93
N VAL A 85 -13.85 -3.64 -13.99
CA VAL A 85 -14.22 -2.45 -13.23
C VAL A 85 -15.62 -2.57 -12.63
N MET A 86 -15.76 -2.02 -11.42
CA MET A 86 -17.01 -1.66 -10.78
C MET A 86 -16.97 -0.17 -10.46
N ALA A 87 -17.94 0.61 -10.91
CA ALA A 87 -17.97 2.04 -10.72
C ALA A 87 -19.37 2.52 -10.27
N ASN A 88 -19.47 3.13 -9.09
CA ASN A 88 -20.71 3.70 -8.61
C ASN A 88 -21.09 4.97 -9.38
N ASP A 89 -22.35 5.09 -9.75
CA ASP A 89 -22.94 6.30 -10.29
C ASP A 89 -23.65 7.08 -9.16
N SER A 90 -22.97 8.09 -8.64
CA SER A 90 -23.52 8.92 -7.55
C SER A 90 -24.70 9.78 -7.97
N THR A 91 -24.98 9.92 -9.26
CA THR A 91 -26.18 10.63 -9.77
C THR A 91 -27.46 9.81 -9.58
N ILE A 92 -27.33 8.50 -9.32
CA ILE A 92 -28.45 7.57 -9.12
C ILE A 92 -28.49 7.15 -7.65
N LYS A 93 -29.49 7.66 -6.89
CA LYS A 93 -29.66 7.38 -5.45
C LYS A 93 -28.34 7.49 -4.65
N ALA A 94 -27.50 8.48 -5.00
CA ALA A 94 -26.18 8.70 -4.39
C ALA A 94 -25.26 7.46 -4.42
N GLY A 95 -25.32 6.66 -5.49
CA GLY A 95 -24.52 5.44 -5.66
C GLY A 95 -24.86 4.32 -4.68
N SER A 96 -26.01 4.39 -3.99
CA SER A 96 -26.39 3.40 -2.98
C SER A 96 -26.72 2.04 -3.58
N TRP A 97 -26.52 0.99 -2.78
CA TRP A 97 -26.68 -0.40 -3.21
C TRP A 97 -28.10 -0.91 -3.03
N GLY A 98 -28.66 -1.45 -4.11
CA GLY A 98 -29.85 -2.28 -4.12
C GLY A 98 -29.51 -3.71 -4.55
N ALA A 99 -30.55 -4.53 -4.74
CA ALA A 99 -30.38 -5.94 -5.07
C ALA A 99 -29.60 -6.16 -6.39
N ARG A 100 -29.86 -5.34 -7.39
CA ARG A 100 -29.19 -5.47 -8.70
C ARG A 100 -27.80 -4.87 -8.68
N THR A 101 -27.55 -3.83 -7.88
CA THR A 101 -26.19 -3.32 -7.62
C THR A 101 -25.29 -4.42 -7.06
N VAL A 102 -25.73 -5.09 -5.98
CA VAL A 102 -24.98 -6.18 -5.34
C VAL A 102 -24.71 -7.32 -6.32
N GLU A 103 -25.72 -7.76 -7.07
CA GLU A 103 -25.56 -8.84 -8.06
C GLU A 103 -24.58 -8.46 -9.17
N LYS A 104 -24.59 -7.22 -9.68
CA LYS A 104 -23.63 -6.74 -10.67
C LYS A 104 -22.20 -6.76 -10.13
N ILE A 105 -22.00 -6.31 -8.89
CA ILE A 105 -20.66 -6.32 -8.23
C ILE A 105 -20.17 -7.76 -8.07
N ILE A 106 -21.02 -8.69 -7.62
CA ILE A 106 -20.65 -10.11 -7.49
C ILE A 106 -20.28 -10.68 -8.84
N ARG A 107 -21.03 -10.40 -9.89
CA ARG A 107 -20.75 -10.91 -11.26
C ARG A 107 -19.43 -10.42 -11.80
N ILE A 108 -19.09 -9.14 -11.63
CA ILE A 108 -17.82 -8.63 -12.15
C ILE A 108 -16.62 -9.17 -11.34
N GLN A 109 -16.78 -9.44 -10.04
CA GLN A 109 -15.78 -10.16 -9.24
C GLN A 109 -15.56 -11.59 -9.75
N GLU A 110 -16.64 -12.32 -10.02
CA GLU A 110 -16.60 -13.68 -10.59
C GLU A 110 -15.99 -13.67 -12.00
N THR A 111 -16.23 -12.63 -12.80
CA THR A 111 -15.63 -12.44 -14.13
C THR A 111 -14.12 -12.19 -14.00
N ALA A 112 -13.71 -11.29 -13.11
CA ALA A 112 -12.29 -11.01 -12.86
C ALA A 112 -11.53 -12.27 -12.38
N GLU A 113 -12.16 -13.10 -11.55
CA GLU A 113 -11.59 -14.38 -11.11
C GLU A 113 -11.39 -15.35 -12.29
N LYS A 114 -12.40 -15.52 -13.13
CA LYS A 114 -12.36 -16.41 -14.31
C LYS A 114 -11.30 -15.99 -15.32
N LEU A 115 -11.23 -14.68 -15.60
CA LEU A 115 -10.28 -14.12 -16.55
C LEU A 115 -8.88 -13.95 -15.97
N ARG A 116 -8.74 -14.00 -14.64
CA ARG A 116 -7.49 -13.72 -13.89
C ARG A 116 -6.91 -12.36 -14.25
N VAL A 117 -7.73 -11.31 -14.17
CA VAL A 117 -7.35 -9.94 -14.49
C VAL A 117 -7.60 -9.02 -13.29
N PRO A 118 -6.88 -7.89 -13.18
CA PRO A 118 -7.08 -6.94 -12.11
C PRO A 118 -8.52 -6.42 -12.04
N LEU A 119 -8.97 -6.10 -10.83
CA LEU A 119 -10.27 -5.52 -10.58
C LEU A 119 -10.14 -4.15 -9.91
N LEU A 120 -10.73 -3.14 -10.55
CA LEU A 120 -10.76 -1.78 -10.03
C LEU A 120 -12.15 -1.46 -9.46
N TYR A 121 -12.16 -0.88 -8.26
CA TYR A 121 -13.36 -0.39 -7.59
C TYR A 121 -13.33 1.14 -7.57
N LEU A 122 -14.20 1.77 -8.36
CA LEU A 122 -14.40 3.22 -8.41
C LEU A 122 -15.58 3.56 -7.49
N VAL A 123 -15.28 3.90 -6.25
CA VAL A 123 -16.28 3.97 -5.17
C VAL A 123 -16.76 5.39 -4.94
N ASP A 124 -18.08 5.57 -4.94
CA ASP A 124 -18.78 6.80 -4.61
C ASP A 124 -20.23 6.44 -4.21
N SER A 125 -20.40 5.96 -2.95
CA SER A 125 -21.63 5.30 -2.51
C SER A 125 -22.07 5.72 -1.11
N ALA A 126 -23.34 6.10 -0.98
CA ALA A 126 -23.98 6.37 0.30
C ALA A 126 -24.30 5.10 1.12
N GLY A 127 -23.92 3.91 0.65
CA GLY A 127 -24.16 2.64 1.34
C GLY A 127 -25.42 1.92 0.86
N ALA A 128 -26.05 1.12 1.73
CA ALA A 128 -27.17 0.27 1.39
C ALA A 128 -28.52 1.03 1.28
N ARG A 129 -29.33 0.67 0.30
CA ARG A 129 -30.75 1.07 0.27
C ARG A 129 -31.52 0.25 1.29
N ILE A 130 -31.97 0.88 2.37
CA ILE A 130 -32.67 0.19 3.45
C ILE A 130 -33.99 -0.43 2.96
N THR A 131 -34.63 0.18 1.96
CA THR A 131 -35.85 -0.35 1.32
C THR A 131 -35.65 -1.71 0.64
N ASP A 132 -34.44 -2.01 0.22
CA ASP A 132 -34.07 -3.22 -0.52
C ASP A 132 -33.34 -4.24 0.38
N GLN A 133 -33.35 -4.04 1.70
CA GLN A 133 -32.48 -4.78 2.63
C GLN A 133 -32.69 -6.31 2.59
N VAL A 134 -33.90 -6.79 2.39
CA VAL A 134 -34.20 -8.23 2.36
C VAL A 134 -33.56 -8.90 1.14
N GLU A 135 -33.67 -8.26 -0.02
CA GLU A 135 -33.19 -8.79 -1.29
C GLU A 135 -31.67 -8.65 -1.44
N MET A 136 -31.06 -7.62 -0.85
CA MET A 136 -29.65 -7.30 -1.11
C MET A 136 -28.69 -7.69 0.02
N PHE A 137 -29.16 -7.87 1.28
CA PHE A 137 -28.25 -7.96 2.43
C PHE A 137 -28.01 -9.40 2.92
N PRO A 138 -29.02 -10.19 3.40
CA PRO A 138 -28.78 -11.42 4.16
C PRO A 138 -28.54 -12.66 3.29
N GLY A 139 -28.86 -12.62 2.00
CA GLY A 139 -28.83 -13.77 1.12
C GLY A 139 -27.44 -14.30 0.78
N ARG A 140 -27.37 -15.54 0.28
CA ARG A 140 -26.10 -16.15 -0.20
C ARG A 140 -25.40 -15.32 -1.31
N ARG A 141 -26.15 -14.55 -2.07
CA ARG A 141 -25.68 -13.57 -3.05
C ARG A 141 -25.97 -12.13 -2.58
N GLY A 142 -26.09 -11.91 -1.28
CA GLY A 142 -26.21 -10.58 -0.69
C GLY A 142 -24.88 -9.86 -0.54
N ALA A 143 -24.90 -8.67 0.03
CA ALA A 143 -23.74 -7.77 0.16
C ALA A 143 -22.51 -8.43 0.79
N GLY A 144 -22.69 -9.33 1.76
CA GLY A 144 -21.58 -10.07 2.37
C GLY A 144 -20.79 -10.93 1.39
N ARG A 145 -21.40 -11.37 0.27
CA ARG A 145 -20.71 -12.13 -0.76
C ARG A 145 -19.65 -11.32 -1.49
N ILE A 146 -19.82 -9.99 -1.58
CA ILE A 146 -18.83 -9.08 -2.16
C ILE A 146 -17.52 -9.18 -1.38
N PHE A 147 -17.58 -9.10 -0.05
CA PHE A 147 -16.40 -9.17 0.83
C PHE A 147 -15.76 -10.55 0.84
N TYR A 148 -16.58 -11.60 0.87
CA TYR A 148 -16.09 -12.97 0.73
C TYR A 148 -15.29 -13.15 -0.58
N ASN A 149 -15.81 -12.63 -1.70
CA ASN A 149 -15.12 -12.69 -2.98
C ASN A 149 -13.82 -11.88 -2.97
N GLN A 150 -13.81 -10.66 -2.37
CA GLN A 150 -12.58 -9.87 -2.24
C GLN A 150 -11.47 -10.61 -1.49
N VAL A 151 -11.81 -11.27 -0.39
CA VAL A 151 -10.86 -12.11 0.35
C VAL A 151 -10.36 -13.28 -0.50
N LYS A 152 -11.23 -13.91 -1.30
CA LYS A 152 -10.86 -15.00 -2.21
C LYS A 152 -9.99 -14.54 -3.37
N LEU A 153 -10.13 -13.29 -3.79
CA LEU A 153 -9.35 -12.68 -4.87
C LEU A 153 -8.02 -12.09 -4.38
N SER A 154 -7.90 -11.82 -3.07
CA SER A 154 -6.68 -11.27 -2.47
C SER A 154 -5.46 -12.14 -2.76
N GLY A 155 -4.41 -11.53 -3.29
CA GLY A 155 -3.20 -12.21 -3.74
C GLY A 155 -3.35 -13.04 -5.03
N LYS A 156 -4.56 -13.17 -5.59
CA LYS A 156 -4.78 -13.83 -6.90
C LYS A 156 -4.70 -12.83 -8.05
N ILE A 157 -5.38 -11.70 -7.90
CA ILE A 157 -5.42 -10.61 -8.87
C ILE A 157 -5.26 -9.28 -8.12
N PRO A 158 -4.64 -8.25 -8.70
CA PRO A 158 -4.60 -6.93 -8.12
C PRO A 158 -6.01 -6.35 -7.93
N GLN A 159 -6.29 -5.84 -6.72
CA GLN A 159 -7.53 -5.18 -6.35
C GLN A 159 -7.26 -3.73 -5.98
N ILE A 160 -7.71 -2.78 -6.78
CA ILE A 160 -7.40 -1.36 -6.65
C ILE A 160 -8.68 -0.59 -6.33
N CYS A 161 -8.70 0.19 -5.25
CA CYS A 161 -9.79 1.09 -4.94
C CYS A 161 -9.39 2.54 -5.23
N ILE A 162 -10.23 3.24 -5.99
CA ILE A 162 -10.20 4.70 -6.11
C ILE A 162 -11.48 5.21 -5.46
N LEU A 163 -11.33 5.96 -4.38
CA LEU A 163 -12.44 6.50 -3.60
C LEU A 163 -12.66 7.96 -3.97
N PHE A 164 -13.74 8.23 -4.69
CA PHE A 164 -14.12 9.56 -5.20
C PHE A 164 -15.11 10.31 -4.33
N GLY A 165 -15.83 9.57 -3.50
CA GLY A 165 -16.85 10.08 -2.62
C GLY A 165 -16.95 9.24 -1.35
N PRO A 166 -18.13 9.19 -0.70
CA PRO A 166 -18.33 8.37 0.48
C PRO A 166 -18.30 6.87 0.16
N SER A 167 -17.82 6.10 1.13
CA SER A 167 -18.01 4.66 1.24
C SER A 167 -18.55 4.36 2.62
N ALA A 168 -19.89 4.32 2.74
CA ALA A 168 -20.60 4.33 4.01
C ALA A 168 -20.94 2.93 4.52
N ALA A 169 -20.99 2.78 5.83
CA ALA A 169 -21.40 1.56 6.55
C ALA A 169 -20.61 0.32 6.08
N GLY A 170 -21.27 -0.79 5.78
CA GLY A 170 -20.62 -1.99 5.25
C GLY A 170 -19.83 -1.76 3.97
N GLY A 171 -20.21 -0.76 3.15
CA GLY A 171 -19.48 -0.36 1.96
C GLY A 171 -18.02 0.03 2.22
N ALA A 172 -17.70 0.57 3.41
CA ALA A 172 -16.34 0.94 3.80
C ALA A 172 -15.36 -0.25 3.81
N TYR A 173 -15.84 -1.47 3.83
CA TYR A 173 -14.99 -2.65 3.73
C TYR A 173 -14.51 -2.94 2.30
N ILE A 174 -15.18 -2.44 1.23
CA ILE A 174 -14.66 -2.59 -0.14
C ILE A 174 -13.25 -1.98 -0.27
N PRO A 175 -13.01 -0.69 0.06
CA PRO A 175 -11.67 -0.16 0.07
C PRO A 175 -10.72 -0.93 0.99
N ALA A 176 -11.17 -1.27 2.20
CA ALA A 176 -10.31 -1.91 3.20
C ALA A 176 -9.75 -3.28 2.77
N PHE A 177 -10.46 -4.03 1.93
CA PHE A 177 -9.99 -5.31 1.37
C PHE A 177 -9.15 -5.16 0.10
N CYS A 178 -9.01 -3.96 -0.46
CA CYS A 178 -8.16 -3.74 -1.63
C CYS A 178 -6.68 -3.66 -1.28
N ASP A 179 -5.85 -3.97 -2.26
CA ASP A 179 -4.39 -3.91 -2.15
C ASP A 179 -3.92 -2.47 -1.92
N ILE A 180 -4.59 -1.52 -2.60
CA ILE A 180 -4.36 -0.08 -2.47
C ILE A 180 -5.67 0.70 -2.44
N VAL A 181 -5.70 1.77 -1.64
CA VAL A 181 -6.80 2.73 -1.53
C VAL A 181 -6.29 4.13 -1.85
N ILE A 182 -6.69 4.65 -3.00
CA ILE A 182 -6.40 6.03 -3.42
C ILE A 182 -7.62 6.89 -3.08
N MET A 183 -7.45 7.90 -2.26
CA MET A 183 -8.55 8.76 -1.78
C MET A 183 -8.43 10.17 -2.35
N VAL A 184 -9.51 10.67 -2.92
CA VAL A 184 -9.58 12.06 -3.40
C VAL A 184 -9.80 13.00 -2.21
N ASP A 185 -8.91 13.96 -2.05
CA ASP A 185 -8.94 14.95 -0.95
C ASP A 185 -10.30 15.68 -0.90
N LYS A 186 -10.80 15.90 0.32
CA LYS A 186 -12.08 16.59 0.63
C LYS A 186 -13.37 15.88 0.18
N ASN A 187 -13.32 15.03 -0.84
CA ASN A 187 -14.50 14.34 -1.37
C ASN A 187 -14.62 12.90 -0.86
N ALA A 188 -13.50 12.17 -0.79
CA ALA A 188 -13.50 10.79 -0.36
C ALA A 188 -13.64 10.66 1.16
N SER A 189 -14.46 9.71 1.59
CA SER A 189 -14.60 9.37 3.01
C SER A 189 -14.97 7.90 3.19
N MET A 190 -14.52 7.31 4.31
CA MET A 190 -14.91 5.95 4.74
C MET A 190 -15.35 6.01 6.19
N TYR A 191 -16.46 5.36 6.53
CA TYR A 191 -16.94 5.33 7.90
C TYR A 191 -18.00 4.24 8.11
N LEU A 192 -18.07 3.67 9.30
CA LEU A 192 -19.09 2.67 9.65
C LEU A 192 -20.42 3.32 10.02
N GLY A 193 -20.39 4.40 10.77
CA GLY A 193 -21.56 5.20 11.13
C GLY A 193 -21.37 6.65 10.74
N SER A 194 -22.43 7.35 10.32
CA SER A 194 -22.36 8.77 10.00
C SER A 194 -22.13 9.64 11.25
N PRO A 195 -21.64 10.89 11.12
CA PRO A 195 -21.55 11.83 12.25
C PRO A 195 -22.86 11.97 13.01
N ARG A 196 -24.01 11.97 12.31
CA ARG A 196 -25.32 11.98 12.95
C ARG A 196 -25.58 10.74 13.83
N MET A 197 -25.12 9.56 13.39
CA MET A 197 -25.21 8.35 14.21
C MET A 197 -24.30 8.42 15.43
N ALA A 198 -23.09 8.94 15.28
CA ALA A 198 -22.16 9.15 16.41
C ALA A 198 -22.80 10.08 17.45
N GLU A 199 -23.39 11.20 17.02
CA GLU A 199 -24.10 12.11 17.92
C GLU A 199 -25.28 11.43 18.63
N MET A 200 -26.08 10.63 17.90
CA MET A 200 -27.25 9.95 18.47
C MET A 200 -26.90 8.83 19.44
N VAL A 201 -25.84 8.05 19.16
CA VAL A 201 -25.55 6.82 19.92
C VAL A 201 -24.59 7.09 21.09
N ILE A 202 -23.58 7.92 20.89
CA ILE A 202 -22.51 8.18 21.87
C ILE A 202 -22.35 9.66 22.25
N GLY A 203 -23.19 10.54 21.70
CA GLY A 203 -23.18 11.98 22.00
C GLY A 203 -22.00 12.75 21.39
N GLU A 204 -21.24 12.14 20.46
CA GLU A 204 -20.08 12.75 19.84
C GLU A 204 -20.49 13.67 18.67
N LYS A 205 -20.14 14.95 18.77
CA LYS A 205 -20.32 15.92 17.69
C LYS A 205 -19.02 16.08 16.91
N VAL A 206 -19.00 15.59 15.69
CA VAL A 206 -17.81 15.53 14.83
C VAL A 206 -18.23 15.80 13.38
N THR A 207 -17.33 16.36 12.57
CA THR A 207 -17.53 16.47 11.12
C THR A 207 -17.20 15.17 10.42
N LEU A 208 -17.74 14.97 9.22
CA LEU A 208 -17.40 13.80 8.39
C LEU A 208 -15.92 13.76 8.04
N GLU A 209 -15.32 14.91 7.74
CA GLU A 209 -13.90 15.02 7.40
C GLU A 209 -12.98 14.61 8.58
N GLU A 210 -13.33 15.01 9.80
CA GLU A 210 -12.58 14.63 11.01
C GLU A 210 -12.72 13.15 11.33
N MET A 211 -13.92 12.59 11.16
CA MET A 211 -14.21 11.21 11.57
C MET A 211 -13.79 10.18 10.51
N GLY A 212 -13.93 10.49 9.22
CA GLY A 212 -13.79 9.53 8.14
C GLY A 212 -13.27 10.10 6.82
N GLY A 213 -12.74 11.33 6.82
CA GLY A 213 -12.24 11.99 5.61
C GLY A 213 -10.92 11.41 5.09
N ALA A 214 -10.59 11.77 3.86
CA ALA A 214 -9.42 11.26 3.16
C ALA A 214 -8.11 11.54 3.91
N ARG A 215 -7.95 12.75 4.45
CA ARG A 215 -6.72 13.12 5.18
C ARG A 215 -6.57 12.33 6.46
N MET A 216 -7.64 12.14 7.22
CA MET A 216 -7.63 11.34 8.44
C MET A 216 -7.23 9.89 8.13
N HIS A 217 -7.82 9.28 7.11
CA HIS A 217 -7.47 7.90 6.76
C HIS A 217 -6.08 7.74 6.17
N CYS A 218 -5.58 8.71 5.41
CA CYS A 218 -4.23 8.65 4.86
C CYS A 218 -3.11 9.02 5.87
N SER A 219 -3.43 9.67 7.00
CA SER A 219 -2.40 10.13 7.94
C SER A 219 -2.52 9.60 9.37
N VAL A 220 -3.73 9.19 9.80
CA VAL A 220 -3.99 8.77 11.18
C VAL A 220 -4.36 7.30 11.26
N SER A 221 -5.41 6.85 10.56
CA SER A 221 -5.86 5.46 10.64
C SER A 221 -5.05 4.50 9.76
N GLY A 222 -4.38 5.01 8.74
CA GLY A 222 -3.66 4.19 7.77
C GLY A 222 -4.55 3.34 6.85
N CYS A 223 -5.88 3.55 6.84
CA CYS A 223 -6.78 2.85 5.91
C CYS A 223 -6.64 3.37 4.47
N GLY A 224 -6.34 4.67 4.28
CA GLY A 224 -5.99 5.24 3.00
C GLY A 224 -4.50 5.07 2.71
N ASP A 225 -4.17 4.69 1.49
CA ASP A 225 -2.77 4.48 1.09
C ASP A 225 -2.16 5.69 0.38
N VAL A 226 -2.97 6.40 -0.44
CA VAL A 226 -2.53 7.55 -1.24
C VAL A 226 -3.60 8.63 -1.23
N LEU A 227 -3.19 9.88 -0.99
CA LEU A 227 -4.05 11.05 -1.07
C LEU A 227 -3.85 11.73 -2.43
N ALA A 228 -4.90 11.83 -3.23
CA ALA A 228 -4.92 12.53 -4.51
C ALA A 228 -5.61 13.89 -4.37
N LYS A 229 -5.15 14.89 -5.09
CA LYS A 229 -5.70 16.26 -5.03
C LYS A 229 -7.07 16.37 -5.72
N ASN A 230 -7.26 15.59 -6.78
CA ASN A 230 -8.47 15.56 -7.58
C ASN A 230 -8.66 14.19 -8.23
N GLU A 231 -9.75 14.00 -8.96
CA GLU A 231 -10.11 12.73 -9.58
C GLU A 231 -9.17 12.32 -10.71
N GLU A 232 -8.68 13.26 -11.51
CA GLU A 232 -7.73 13.01 -12.61
C GLU A 232 -6.40 12.49 -12.06
N GLU A 233 -5.88 13.10 -11.00
CA GLU A 233 -4.66 12.65 -10.34
C GLU A 233 -4.87 11.24 -9.75
N ALA A 234 -6.01 10.97 -9.11
CA ALA A 234 -6.34 9.65 -8.56
C ALA A 234 -6.35 8.55 -9.63
N ILE A 235 -6.96 8.82 -10.79
CA ILE A 235 -7.00 7.91 -11.93
C ILE A 235 -5.59 7.69 -12.48
N SER A 236 -4.82 8.77 -12.65
CA SER A 236 -3.41 8.68 -13.10
C SER A 236 -2.55 7.85 -12.15
N MET A 237 -2.70 8.05 -10.83
CA MET A 237 -2.02 7.27 -9.80
C MET A 237 -2.40 5.79 -9.86
N ALA A 238 -3.67 5.45 -10.09
CA ALA A 238 -4.11 4.07 -10.23
C ALA A 238 -3.50 3.39 -11.47
N LYS A 239 -3.45 4.09 -12.61
CA LYS A 239 -2.78 3.60 -13.82
C LYS A 239 -1.28 3.38 -13.59
N ASN A 240 -0.62 4.31 -12.91
CA ASN A 240 0.80 4.18 -12.56
C ASN A 240 1.02 2.99 -11.61
N TYR A 241 0.24 2.88 -10.55
CA TYR A 241 0.30 1.73 -9.61
C TYR A 241 0.14 0.40 -10.34
N LEU A 242 -0.91 0.26 -11.17
CA LEU A 242 -1.15 -0.97 -11.92
C LEU A 242 0.03 -1.37 -12.80
N SER A 243 0.81 -0.40 -13.29
CA SER A 243 1.95 -0.65 -14.16
C SER A 243 3.09 -1.45 -13.52
N TYR A 244 3.12 -1.59 -12.19
CA TYR A 244 4.11 -2.39 -11.47
C TYR A 244 3.70 -3.86 -11.35
N PHE A 245 2.42 -4.18 -11.56
CA PHE A 245 1.85 -5.49 -11.26
C PHE A 245 1.57 -6.31 -12.51
N PRO A 246 1.72 -7.65 -12.41
CA PRO A 246 1.21 -8.56 -13.42
C PRO A 246 -0.32 -8.59 -13.41
N ALA A 247 -0.94 -9.21 -14.40
CA ALA A 247 -2.39 -9.38 -14.38
C ALA A 247 -2.88 -10.27 -13.23
N ASN A 248 -2.04 -11.21 -12.78
CA ASN A 248 -2.35 -12.13 -11.69
C ASN A 248 -1.08 -12.78 -11.12
N PHE A 249 -1.20 -13.45 -9.99
CA PHE A 249 -0.09 -14.08 -9.27
C PHE A 249 0.70 -15.14 -10.06
N SER A 250 0.19 -15.69 -11.16
CA SER A 250 0.92 -16.69 -11.95
C SER A 250 1.85 -16.07 -13.01
N GLN A 251 1.86 -14.76 -13.13
CA GLN A 251 2.69 -13.99 -14.06
C GLN A 251 3.73 -13.17 -13.31
N LYS A 252 4.87 -12.94 -13.96
CA LYS A 252 5.90 -12.03 -13.42
C LYS A 252 5.53 -10.56 -13.69
N PRO A 253 6.01 -9.62 -12.85
CA PRO A 253 5.80 -8.19 -13.05
C PRO A 253 6.33 -7.69 -14.40
N PRO A 254 5.68 -6.70 -15.02
CA PRO A 254 6.07 -6.18 -16.32
C PRO A 254 7.37 -5.38 -16.24
N VAL A 255 8.32 -5.67 -17.13
CA VAL A 255 9.57 -4.94 -17.30
C VAL A 255 9.36 -3.77 -18.27
N ARG A 256 10.01 -2.65 -18.02
CA ARG A 256 10.06 -1.48 -18.88
C ARG A 256 11.49 -1.21 -19.35
N GLU A 257 11.66 -0.27 -20.26
CA GLU A 257 12.97 0.26 -20.59
C GLU A 257 13.65 0.83 -19.35
N ALA A 258 14.92 0.52 -19.17
CA ALA A 258 15.72 0.98 -18.05
C ALA A 258 15.99 2.49 -18.17
N VAL A 259 15.90 3.19 -17.05
CA VAL A 259 16.21 4.62 -16.96
C VAL A 259 17.35 4.82 -15.98
N ALA A 260 18.29 5.72 -16.30
CA ALA A 260 19.35 6.08 -15.39
C ALA A 260 18.77 6.64 -14.06
N PRO A 261 19.45 6.47 -12.93
CA PRO A 261 19.03 7.07 -11.68
C PRO A 261 19.21 8.59 -11.74
N LYS A 262 18.58 9.28 -10.82
CA LYS A 262 18.73 10.72 -10.70
C LYS A 262 20.18 11.09 -10.47
N GLU A 263 20.70 12.01 -11.30
CA GLU A 263 22.02 12.58 -11.08
C GLU A 263 21.99 13.56 -9.88
N TRP A 264 22.96 13.40 -9.00
CA TRP A 264 23.15 14.28 -7.85
C TRP A 264 24.34 15.20 -8.05
N LYS A 265 24.26 16.41 -7.53
CA LYS A 265 25.40 17.36 -7.52
C LYS A 265 26.55 16.88 -6.63
N LYS A 266 26.26 15.98 -5.70
CA LYS A 266 27.19 15.36 -4.76
C LYS A 266 27.16 13.85 -4.91
N PRO A 267 28.28 13.16 -4.70
CA PRO A 267 28.30 11.70 -4.63
C PRO A 267 27.34 11.15 -3.56
N LEU A 268 26.81 9.93 -3.74
CA LEU A 268 25.85 9.32 -2.80
C LEU A 268 26.43 9.16 -1.39
N GLU A 269 27.74 8.89 -1.26
CA GLU A 269 28.42 8.79 0.04
C GLU A 269 28.39 10.09 0.84
N GLU A 270 28.31 11.24 0.20
CA GLU A 270 28.19 12.54 0.88
C GLU A 270 26.77 12.85 1.37
N LEU A 271 25.76 12.12 0.90
CA LEU A 271 24.38 12.25 1.36
C LEU A 271 24.16 11.57 2.71
N ILE A 272 25.05 10.64 3.10
CA ILE A 272 24.94 9.85 4.31
C ILE A 272 25.96 10.37 5.34
N PRO A 273 25.50 11.07 6.41
CA PRO A 273 26.42 11.60 7.42
C PRO A 273 27.14 10.47 8.15
N ALA A 274 28.46 10.61 8.33
CA ALA A 274 29.25 9.69 9.14
C ALA A 274 28.82 9.67 10.61
N ASN A 275 28.33 10.81 11.14
CA ASN A 275 27.76 10.87 12.49
C ASN A 275 26.42 10.15 12.53
N GLN A 276 26.33 9.06 13.27
CA GLN A 276 25.16 8.20 13.42
C GLN A 276 23.92 8.92 13.96
N ASN A 277 24.09 10.04 14.69
CA ASN A 277 23.01 10.82 15.27
C ASN A 277 22.53 11.97 14.35
N SER A 278 23.24 12.24 13.26
CA SER A 278 22.83 13.26 12.30
C SER A 278 21.74 12.71 11.37
N PRO A 279 20.53 13.33 11.30
CA PRO A 279 19.50 12.88 10.41
C PRO A 279 19.84 13.19 8.94
N PHE A 280 19.47 12.30 8.03
CA PHE A 280 19.50 12.53 6.60
C PHE A 280 18.20 12.06 5.95
N ASN A 281 17.96 12.43 4.69
CA ASN A 281 16.75 12.06 3.99
C ASN A 281 16.98 10.77 3.20
N MET A 282 16.39 9.67 3.62
CA MET A 282 16.53 8.39 2.95
C MET A 282 15.98 8.40 1.51
N HIS A 283 15.03 9.29 1.18
CA HIS A 283 14.58 9.45 -0.21
C HIS A 283 15.72 9.87 -1.15
N ASP A 284 16.72 10.57 -0.65
CA ASP A 284 17.85 10.97 -1.49
C ASP A 284 18.69 9.75 -1.91
N LEU A 285 18.95 8.81 -1.00
CA LEU A 285 19.60 7.55 -1.32
C LEU A 285 18.73 6.70 -2.26
N ILE A 286 17.44 6.56 -1.98
CA ILE A 286 16.49 5.83 -2.83
C ILE A 286 16.56 6.36 -4.27
N ASN A 287 16.39 7.66 -4.46
CA ASN A 287 16.41 8.28 -5.80
C ASN A 287 17.75 8.14 -6.53
N GLY A 288 18.85 7.95 -5.80
CA GLY A 288 20.17 7.71 -6.37
C GLY A 288 20.41 6.27 -6.86
N ILE A 289 19.54 5.33 -6.51
CA ILE A 289 19.72 3.91 -6.86
C ILE A 289 18.61 3.34 -7.74
N ILE A 290 17.44 3.99 -7.82
CA ILE A 290 16.32 3.56 -8.67
C ILE A 290 16.31 4.28 -10.02
N ASP A 291 15.51 3.80 -10.94
CA ASP A 291 15.22 4.48 -12.20
C ASP A 291 14.52 5.82 -11.93
N GLU A 292 15.02 6.91 -12.52
CA GLU A 292 14.49 8.25 -12.25
C GLU A 292 12.98 8.35 -12.55
N GLY A 293 12.24 8.97 -11.62
CA GLY A 293 10.78 9.15 -11.73
C GLY A 293 9.96 7.89 -11.49
N SER A 294 10.59 6.74 -11.15
CA SER A 294 9.88 5.48 -10.94
C SER A 294 9.36 5.26 -9.52
N PHE A 295 9.60 6.15 -8.56
CA PHE A 295 9.19 5.92 -7.18
C PHE A 295 7.71 6.23 -6.95
N PHE A 296 6.94 5.21 -6.59
CA PHE A 296 5.54 5.32 -6.17
C PHE A 296 5.43 5.01 -4.68
N GLU A 297 5.45 6.06 -3.84
CA GLU A 297 5.41 5.92 -2.39
C GLU A 297 3.99 5.61 -1.89
N ILE A 298 3.85 4.53 -1.10
CA ILE A 298 2.60 4.07 -0.50
C ILE A 298 2.59 4.48 0.98
N LYS A 299 1.46 5.00 1.47
CA LYS A 299 1.28 5.50 2.85
C LYS A 299 2.31 6.57 3.24
N LYS A 300 2.61 7.49 2.32
CA LYS A 300 3.57 8.58 2.55
C LYS A 300 3.24 9.42 3.80
N LEU A 301 1.96 9.66 4.05
CA LEU A 301 1.49 10.49 5.17
C LEU A 301 1.31 9.71 6.48
N PHE A 302 1.34 8.38 6.45
CA PHE A 302 1.17 7.51 7.61
C PHE A 302 2.48 6.84 8.00
N ALA A 303 2.79 6.80 9.32
CA ALA A 303 4.01 6.18 9.85
C ALA A 303 5.27 6.61 9.05
N GLY A 304 5.53 7.92 8.99
CA GLY A 304 6.57 8.52 8.15
C GLY A 304 8.01 8.15 8.53
N GLU A 305 8.23 7.53 9.69
CA GLU A 305 9.52 6.96 10.11
C GLU A 305 9.93 5.73 9.29
N LEU A 306 9.00 5.15 8.52
CA LEU A 306 9.26 4.06 7.58
C LEU A 306 8.70 4.43 6.20
N ILE A 307 9.52 4.33 5.17
CA ILE A 307 9.15 4.52 3.77
C ILE A 307 8.79 3.16 3.19
N THR A 308 7.66 3.07 2.48
CA THR A 308 7.29 1.93 1.65
C THR A 308 6.90 2.42 0.27
N GLY A 309 7.38 1.80 -0.79
CA GLY A 309 7.04 2.22 -2.14
C GLY A 309 7.53 1.26 -3.21
N LEU A 310 6.86 1.33 -4.35
CA LEU A 310 7.25 0.62 -5.56
C LEU A 310 8.20 1.49 -6.36
N ALA A 311 9.21 0.88 -6.94
CA ALA A 311 10.17 1.55 -7.82
C ALA A 311 10.53 0.64 -8.99
N ARG A 312 11.37 1.14 -9.87
CA ARG A 312 12.04 0.32 -10.89
C ARG A 312 13.54 0.42 -10.71
N MET A 313 14.20 -0.68 -10.95
CA MET A 313 15.64 -0.78 -10.98
C MET A 313 16.02 -1.56 -12.23
N ASP A 314 16.71 -0.90 -13.15
CA ASP A 314 16.98 -1.45 -14.48
C ASP A 314 15.70 -1.92 -15.22
N GLY A 315 14.66 -1.09 -15.16
CA GLY A 315 13.34 -1.33 -15.75
C GLY A 315 12.45 -2.32 -15.00
N LYS A 316 12.97 -3.08 -14.03
CA LYS A 316 12.27 -4.14 -13.28
C LYS A 316 11.66 -3.59 -12.00
N PRO A 317 10.41 -3.95 -11.67
CA PRO A 317 9.78 -3.55 -10.40
C PRO A 317 10.55 -4.08 -9.19
N VAL A 318 10.63 -3.24 -8.16
CA VAL A 318 11.20 -3.55 -6.84
C VAL A 318 10.37 -2.84 -5.75
N GLY A 319 10.09 -3.54 -4.67
CA GLY A 319 9.48 -2.98 -3.46
C GLY A 319 10.56 -2.48 -2.50
N ILE A 320 10.46 -1.22 -2.08
CA ILE A 320 11.42 -0.60 -1.16
C ILE A 320 10.80 -0.43 0.20
N ILE A 321 11.51 -0.87 1.23
CA ILE A 321 11.21 -0.66 2.65
C ILE A 321 12.43 -0.01 3.27
N ALA A 322 12.30 1.23 3.75
CA ALA A 322 13.44 1.99 4.20
C ALA A 322 13.12 2.80 5.47
N ASN A 323 14.03 2.83 6.44
CA ASN A 323 13.88 3.72 7.58
C ASN A 323 14.12 5.17 7.16
N GLN A 324 13.33 6.12 7.70
CA GLN A 324 13.49 7.55 7.46
C GLN A 324 14.06 8.24 8.70
N PRO A 325 15.38 8.46 8.78
CA PRO A 325 16.00 9.05 9.97
C PRO A 325 15.53 10.46 10.32
N ARG A 326 15.01 11.21 9.35
CA ARG A 326 14.43 12.54 9.58
C ARG A 326 13.15 12.52 10.39
N VAL A 327 12.47 11.37 10.43
CA VAL A 327 11.21 11.23 11.15
C VAL A 327 11.45 10.28 12.31
N LYS A 328 11.35 10.77 13.52
CA LYS A 328 11.54 10.00 14.77
C LYS A 328 12.80 9.12 14.78
N GLY A 329 13.86 9.54 14.07
CA GLY A 329 15.12 8.79 13.99
C GLY A 329 15.05 7.46 13.24
N GLY A 330 13.98 7.16 12.52
CA GLY A 330 13.78 5.87 11.84
C GLY A 330 13.39 4.71 12.77
N VAL A 331 12.99 5.02 14.03
CA VAL A 331 12.51 4.03 15.02
C VAL A 331 11.21 3.38 14.55
N LEU A 332 11.06 2.08 14.73
CA LEU A 332 9.84 1.35 14.38
C LEU A 332 8.77 1.48 15.48
N PHE A 333 7.54 1.75 15.07
CA PHE A 333 6.33 1.79 15.90
C PHE A 333 5.33 0.72 15.44
N HIS A 334 4.23 0.59 16.16
CA HIS A 334 3.14 -0.31 15.77
C HIS A 334 2.59 -0.01 14.35
N ASP A 335 2.39 1.28 14.03
CA ASP A 335 1.88 1.71 12.72
C ASP A 335 2.89 1.44 11.59
N SER A 336 4.19 1.66 11.82
CA SER A 336 5.22 1.35 10.83
C SER A 336 5.36 -0.16 10.61
N ALA A 337 5.18 -0.96 11.65
CA ALA A 337 5.16 -2.41 11.53
C ALA A 337 3.96 -2.90 10.68
N ASP A 338 2.77 -2.38 10.91
CA ASP A 338 1.58 -2.71 10.11
C ASP A 338 1.70 -2.24 8.65
N LYS A 339 2.25 -1.02 8.44
CA LYS A 339 2.56 -0.48 7.10
C LYS A 339 3.48 -1.41 6.32
N ALA A 340 4.59 -1.83 6.94
CA ALA A 340 5.53 -2.76 6.32
C ALA A 340 4.89 -4.13 6.05
N THR A 341 4.14 -4.67 6.99
CA THR A 341 3.48 -5.97 6.87
C THR A 341 2.60 -6.05 5.63
N LYS A 342 1.70 -5.07 5.44
CA LYS A 342 0.83 -5.02 4.25
C LYS A 342 1.65 -4.93 2.97
N PHE A 343 2.69 -4.10 2.96
CA PHE A 343 3.52 -3.87 1.77
C PHE A 343 4.38 -5.08 1.40
N ILE A 344 4.97 -5.77 2.38
CA ILE A 344 5.73 -7.01 2.16
C ILE A 344 4.82 -8.08 1.54
N ASN A 345 3.65 -8.32 2.13
CA ASN A 345 2.69 -9.30 1.63
C ASN A 345 2.20 -8.96 0.21
N LEU A 346 2.01 -7.67 -0.09
CA LEU A 346 1.63 -7.21 -1.43
C LEU A 346 2.72 -7.54 -2.47
N CYS A 347 3.97 -7.20 -2.16
CA CYS A 347 5.10 -7.48 -3.07
C CYS A 347 5.30 -8.98 -3.28
N ASP A 348 5.23 -9.76 -2.21
CA ASP A 348 5.39 -11.22 -2.27
C ASP A 348 4.30 -11.89 -3.10
N ALA A 349 3.03 -11.47 -2.93
CA ALA A 349 1.89 -12.01 -3.68
C ALA A 349 2.02 -11.84 -5.20
N TYR A 350 2.76 -10.85 -5.67
CA TYR A 350 2.90 -10.52 -7.10
C TYR A 350 4.34 -10.57 -7.62
N HIS A 351 5.22 -11.33 -6.96
CA HIS A 351 6.61 -11.56 -7.40
C HIS A 351 7.46 -10.29 -7.52
N ILE A 352 7.21 -9.28 -6.72
CA ILE A 352 8.01 -8.06 -6.68
C ILE A 352 9.14 -8.23 -5.65
N PRO A 353 10.43 -8.24 -6.06
CA PRO A 353 11.55 -8.35 -5.14
C PRO A 353 11.56 -7.24 -4.09
N LEU A 354 12.11 -7.50 -2.91
CA LEU A 354 12.15 -6.58 -1.78
C LEU A 354 13.57 -6.06 -1.52
N LEU A 355 13.71 -4.74 -1.42
CA LEU A 355 14.91 -4.05 -0.98
C LEU A 355 14.66 -3.38 0.36
N PHE A 356 15.42 -3.76 1.38
CA PHE A 356 15.43 -3.13 2.69
C PHE A 356 16.63 -2.18 2.80
N LEU A 357 16.39 -0.89 3.06
CA LEU A 357 17.43 0.10 3.34
C LEU A 357 17.37 0.45 4.84
N VAL A 358 18.36 -0.03 5.57
CA VAL A 358 18.30 -0.12 7.03
C VAL A 358 19.09 1.01 7.70
N ASP A 359 18.39 1.84 8.44
CA ASP A 359 18.96 2.78 9.43
C ASP A 359 18.03 2.84 10.64
N VAL A 360 17.99 1.75 11.42
CA VAL A 360 17.02 1.51 12.48
C VAL A 360 17.69 1.41 13.84
N PRO A 361 17.36 2.31 14.80
CA PRO A 361 17.85 2.21 16.18
C PRO A 361 17.09 1.16 17.02
N GLY A 362 16.03 0.55 16.47
CA GLY A 362 15.21 -0.46 17.13
C GLY A 362 13.71 -0.18 17.02
N PHE A 363 12.92 -0.96 17.76
CA PHE A 363 11.53 -0.63 18.03
C PHE A 363 11.44 0.40 19.17
N MET A 364 10.40 1.23 19.14
CA MET A 364 10.12 2.16 20.23
C MET A 364 9.77 1.40 21.52
N ILE A 365 10.24 1.92 22.65
CA ILE A 365 10.03 1.36 23.98
C ILE A 365 9.20 2.33 24.84
N GLY A 366 8.61 1.80 25.90
CA GLY A 366 7.89 2.58 26.91
C GLY A 366 6.40 2.26 26.96
N THR A 367 5.78 2.66 28.07
CA THR A 367 4.40 2.29 28.46
C THR A 367 3.36 2.56 27.36
N LYS A 368 3.50 3.67 26.63
CA LYS A 368 2.53 4.04 25.57
C LYS A 368 2.50 3.03 24.42
N VAL A 369 3.68 2.64 23.95
CA VAL A 369 3.78 1.71 22.80
C VAL A 369 3.55 0.26 23.23
N GLU A 370 3.93 -0.13 24.45
CA GLU A 370 3.61 -1.44 25.01
C GLU A 370 2.08 -1.62 25.13
N ARG A 371 1.37 -0.63 25.65
CA ARG A 371 -0.10 -0.64 25.70
C ARG A 371 -0.76 -0.62 24.32
N ALA A 372 -0.12 -0.04 23.31
CA ALA A 372 -0.56 -0.08 21.93
C ALA A 372 -0.25 -1.43 21.25
N GLY A 373 0.45 -2.36 21.91
CA GLY A 373 0.73 -3.71 21.41
C GLY A 373 1.94 -3.77 20.48
N ILE A 374 3.00 -3.00 20.74
CA ILE A 374 4.21 -2.95 19.90
C ILE A 374 4.80 -4.33 19.61
N ILE A 375 4.80 -5.26 20.58
CA ILE A 375 5.32 -6.62 20.42
C ILE A 375 4.47 -7.40 19.41
N ARG A 376 3.14 -7.32 19.49
CA ARG A 376 2.22 -7.98 18.56
C ARG A 376 2.37 -7.45 17.13
N HIS A 377 2.44 -6.11 16.97
CA HIS A 377 2.63 -5.47 15.67
C HIS A 377 4.02 -5.74 15.08
N GLY A 378 5.06 -5.72 15.91
CA GLY A 378 6.41 -6.11 15.50
C GLY A 378 6.47 -7.57 15.03
N ALA A 379 5.80 -8.48 15.75
CA ALA A 379 5.69 -9.88 15.36
C ALA A 379 5.01 -10.06 14.00
N LYS A 380 3.98 -9.26 13.65
CA LYS A 380 3.36 -9.28 12.31
C LYS A 380 4.35 -8.92 11.20
N MET A 381 5.15 -7.86 11.40
CA MET A 381 6.15 -7.44 10.42
C MET A 381 7.24 -8.51 10.23
N ILE A 382 7.75 -9.06 11.34
CA ILE A 382 8.76 -10.14 11.30
C ILE A 382 8.18 -11.37 10.62
N SER A 383 6.93 -11.75 10.90
CA SER A 383 6.26 -12.87 10.25
C SER A 383 6.12 -12.66 8.74
N ALA A 384 5.61 -11.51 8.29
CA ALA A 384 5.46 -11.22 6.88
C ALA A 384 6.81 -11.25 6.13
N MET A 385 7.85 -10.68 6.73
CA MET A 385 9.20 -10.68 6.16
C MET A 385 9.79 -12.10 6.09
N SER A 386 9.55 -12.93 7.12
CA SER A 386 10.02 -14.32 7.14
C SER A 386 9.30 -15.20 6.13
N GLU A 387 8.01 -14.94 5.89
CA GLU A 387 7.18 -15.69 4.93
C GLU A 387 7.42 -15.26 3.48
N ALA A 388 7.97 -14.07 3.24
CA ALA A 388 8.18 -13.58 1.88
C ALA A 388 9.14 -14.47 1.09
N SER A 389 8.65 -14.96 -0.06
CA SER A 389 9.32 -15.91 -0.94
C SER A 389 10.13 -15.25 -2.06
N VAL A 390 9.83 -14.00 -2.37
CA VAL A 390 10.53 -13.22 -3.39
C VAL A 390 11.99 -12.94 -3.00
N PRO A 391 12.87 -12.62 -3.97
CA PRO A 391 14.21 -12.14 -3.63
C PRO A 391 14.18 -10.97 -2.64
N LYS A 392 14.96 -11.09 -1.57
CA LYS A 392 15.08 -10.10 -0.49
C LYS A 392 16.53 -9.69 -0.33
N ILE A 393 16.84 -8.42 -0.48
CA ILE A 393 18.16 -7.86 -0.20
C ILE A 393 18.05 -6.84 0.91
N SER A 394 18.90 -6.96 1.93
CA SER A 394 19.04 -5.99 3.02
C SER A 394 20.34 -5.22 2.86
N VAL A 395 20.28 -3.90 2.93
CA VAL A 395 21.42 -3.00 2.92
C VAL A 395 21.47 -2.22 4.21
N ILE A 396 22.44 -2.51 5.04
CA ILE A 396 22.66 -1.77 6.28
C ILE A 396 23.35 -0.45 5.92
N VAL A 397 22.56 0.63 5.96
CA VAL A 397 23.06 1.98 5.61
C VAL A 397 23.87 2.56 6.74
N ARG A 398 23.33 2.53 7.98
CA ARG A 398 24.04 2.95 9.19
C ARG A 398 23.71 2.05 10.36
N LYS A 399 22.66 2.33 11.13
CA LYS A 399 22.27 1.58 12.33
C LYS A 399 21.38 0.40 11.99
N ALA A 400 21.63 -0.74 12.62
CA ALA A 400 20.75 -1.88 12.62
C ALA A 400 20.76 -2.51 14.02
N TYR A 401 19.92 -1.99 14.95
CA TYR A 401 20.00 -2.35 16.34
C TYR A 401 18.79 -3.19 16.81
N GLY A 402 19.10 -4.18 17.65
CA GLY A 402 18.14 -5.02 18.33
C GLY A 402 17.14 -5.72 17.38
N ALA A 403 15.89 -5.84 17.82
CA ALA A 403 14.83 -6.43 17.00
C ALA A 403 14.47 -5.61 15.74
N GLY A 404 14.94 -4.36 15.63
CA GLY A 404 14.86 -3.58 14.40
C GLY A 404 15.64 -4.22 13.26
N LEU A 405 16.82 -4.79 13.53
CA LEU A 405 17.57 -5.58 12.55
C LEU A 405 16.74 -6.77 12.03
N TYR A 406 16.05 -7.46 12.94
CA TYR A 406 15.23 -8.62 12.61
C TYR A 406 14.07 -8.23 11.67
N ALA A 407 13.34 -7.17 12.03
CA ALA A 407 12.20 -6.69 11.26
C ALA A 407 12.58 -6.15 9.86
N MET A 408 13.82 -5.68 9.70
CA MET A 408 14.36 -5.14 8.46
C MET A 408 15.19 -6.16 7.67
N ALA A 409 14.81 -7.43 7.72
CA ALA A 409 15.47 -8.55 7.03
C ALA A 409 16.96 -8.70 7.36
N GLY A 410 17.28 -8.72 8.65
CA GLY A 410 18.65 -8.99 9.11
C GLY A 410 19.13 -10.40 8.75
N PRO A 411 20.45 -10.68 8.88
CA PRO A 411 21.07 -11.93 8.37
C PRO A 411 20.39 -13.22 8.82
N ALA A 412 19.91 -13.29 10.09
CA ALA A 412 19.26 -14.46 10.64
C ALA A 412 17.87 -14.77 10.01
N PHE A 413 17.32 -13.88 9.19
CA PHE A 413 16.02 -14.03 8.52
C PHE A 413 16.17 -14.35 7.02
N GLU A 414 17.33 -14.86 6.65
CA GLU A 414 17.63 -15.39 5.31
C GLU A 414 17.28 -14.41 4.15
N PRO A 415 17.76 -13.13 4.20
CA PRO A 415 17.80 -12.37 2.96
C PRO A 415 18.74 -13.08 1.97
N ASP A 416 18.48 -12.92 0.67
CA ASP A 416 19.37 -13.50 -0.36
C ASP A 416 20.75 -12.81 -0.37
N ALA A 417 20.82 -11.58 0.15
CA ALA A 417 22.05 -10.92 0.53
C ALA A 417 21.80 -9.91 1.66
N CYS A 418 22.73 -9.85 2.61
CA CYS A 418 22.84 -8.79 3.60
C CYS A 418 24.11 -7.99 3.32
N LEU A 419 23.96 -6.78 2.79
CA LEU A 419 25.04 -5.87 2.43
C LEU A 419 25.16 -4.74 3.44
N ALA A 420 26.31 -4.13 3.51
CA ALA A 420 26.55 -2.99 4.39
C ALA A 420 27.26 -1.85 3.64
N LEU A 421 26.93 -0.60 3.96
CA LEU A 421 27.77 0.53 3.62
C LEU A 421 28.91 0.65 4.63
N PRO A 422 30.03 1.34 4.30
CA PRO A 422 31.15 1.51 5.23
C PRO A 422 30.80 2.20 6.56
N SER A 423 29.65 2.91 6.61
CA SER A 423 29.12 3.57 7.81
C SER A 423 28.23 2.67 8.69
N ALA A 424 28.03 1.41 8.29
CA ALA A 424 27.11 0.50 8.96
C ALA A 424 27.59 0.05 10.34
N GLN A 425 26.62 -0.15 11.25
CA GLN A 425 26.82 -0.72 12.57
C GLN A 425 25.68 -1.69 12.89
N ILE A 426 26.03 -2.89 13.34
CA ILE A 426 25.08 -3.90 13.77
C ILE A 426 25.34 -4.21 15.23
N ALA A 427 24.31 -4.10 16.08
CA ALA A 427 24.45 -4.33 17.51
C ALA A 427 23.13 -4.68 18.18
N VAL A 428 23.20 -5.18 19.41
CA VAL A 428 22.00 -5.35 20.25
C VAL A 428 21.38 -3.99 20.61
N MET A 429 22.24 -2.99 20.87
CA MET A 429 21.84 -1.60 21.15
C MET A 429 22.99 -0.65 20.81
N GLY A 430 22.70 0.64 20.65
CA GLY A 430 23.74 1.62 20.38
C GLY A 430 24.74 1.77 21.52
N PRO A 431 26.00 2.24 21.25
CA PRO A 431 27.07 2.32 22.21
C PRO A 431 26.72 3.07 23.49
N GLU A 432 25.97 4.18 23.36
CA GLU A 432 25.56 4.99 24.50
C GLU A 432 24.62 4.23 25.46
N ALA A 433 23.64 3.53 24.88
CA ALA A 433 22.68 2.74 25.64
C ALA A 433 23.34 1.48 26.24
N ALA A 434 24.23 0.82 25.49
CA ALA A 434 24.93 -0.38 25.94
C ALA A 434 25.82 -0.12 27.17
N VAL A 435 26.65 0.93 27.13
CA VAL A 435 27.53 1.28 28.23
C VAL A 435 26.73 1.67 29.48
N ASN A 436 25.66 2.44 29.31
CA ASN A 436 24.81 2.81 30.44
C ASN A 436 24.07 1.59 31.04
N ALA A 437 23.59 0.67 30.19
CA ALA A 437 22.89 -0.52 30.67
C ALA A 437 23.82 -1.49 31.43
N VAL A 438 25.02 -1.74 30.88
CA VAL A 438 25.95 -2.73 31.44
C VAL A 438 26.72 -2.19 32.65
N TYR A 439 27.13 -0.92 32.61
CA TYR A 439 28.05 -0.34 33.58
C TYR A 439 27.43 0.70 34.54
N ALA A 440 26.08 0.84 34.56
CA ALA A 440 25.38 1.84 35.39
C ALA A 440 25.89 1.87 36.86
N ASN A 441 25.95 0.72 37.52
CA ASN A 441 26.38 0.63 38.92
C ASN A 441 27.87 0.98 39.09
N LYS A 442 28.70 0.60 38.12
CA LYS A 442 30.14 0.91 38.15
C LYS A 442 30.39 2.40 37.96
N ILE A 443 29.70 3.00 36.99
CA ILE A 443 29.74 4.43 36.71
C ILE A 443 29.30 5.23 37.94
N ALA A 444 28.21 4.81 38.61
CA ALA A 444 27.72 5.48 39.80
C ALA A 444 28.72 5.40 40.98
N ALA A 445 29.50 4.32 41.07
CA ALA A 445 30.51 4.13 42.14
C ALA A 445 31.84 4.86 41.89
N LEU A 446 32.11 5.34 40.66
CA LEU A 446 33.33 6.09 40.34
C LEU A 446 33.26 7.55 40.83
N PRO A 447 34.40 8.18 41.19
CA PRO A 447 34.51 9.63 41.38
C PRO A 447 33.98 10.38 40.16
N GLU A 448 33.37 11.54 40.35
CA GLU A 448 32.71 12.29 39.28
C GLU A 448 33.68 12.63 38.13
N GLU A 449 34.91 12.98 38.46
CA GLU A 449 36.00 13.30 37.53
C GLU A 449 36.44 12.10 36.65
N GLU A 450 36.24 10.85 37.08
CA GLU A 450 36.65 9.63 36.38
C GLU A 450 35.53 9.06 35.49
N ARG A 451 34.27 9.41 35.75
CA ARG A 451 33.09 8.82 35.09
C ARG A 451 33.12 8.98 33.58
N GLN A 452 33.40 10.21 33.11
CA GLN A 452 33.38 10.49 31.67
C GLN A 452 34.49 9.75 30.93
N ALA A 453 35.70 9.68 31.49
CA ALA A 453 36.81 8.93 30.89
C ALA A 453 36.49 7.44 30.80
N PHE A 454 35.92 6.85 31.85
CA PHE A 454 35.49 5.46 31.87
C PHE A 454 34.37 5.20 30.84
N ILE A 455 33.37 6.06 30.72
CA ILE A 455 32.28 5.94 29.74
C ILE A 455 32.86 5.96 28.34
N GLU A 456 33.75 6.90 28.01
CA GLU A 456 34.33 6.99 26.66
C GLU A 456 35.25 5.80 26.34
N GLU A 457 36.02 5.29 27.31
CA GLU A 457 36.77 4.05 27.13
C GLU A 457 35.88 2.88 26.77
N LYS A 458 34.81 2.65 27.51
CA LYS A 458 33.88 1.54 27.27
C LYS A 458 33.06 1.71 26.00
N ARG A 459 32.73 2.95 25.62
CA ARG A 459 32.12 3.21 24.30
C ARG A 459 33.07 2.91 23.16
N LYS A 460 34.37 3.21 23.32
CA LYS A 460 35.37 2.89 22.30
C LYS A 460 35.52 1.38 22.12
N GLU A 461 35.69 0.63 23.22
CA GLU A 461 35.75 -0.84 23.20
C GLU A 461 34.52 -1.41 22.49
N TYR A 462 33.33 -0.94 22.85
CA TYR A 462 32.08 -1.42 22.23
C TYR A 462 31.98 -1.10 20.74
N ARG A 463 32.52 0.07 20.29
CA ARG A 463 32.56 0.42 18.87
C ARG A 463 33.51 -0.47 18.08
N GLU A 464 34.59 -0.96 18.67
CA GLU A 464 35.50 -1.92 18.04
C GLU A 464 34.79 -3.28 17.82
N ASP A 465 33.98 -3.72 18.79
CA ASP A 465 33.21 -4.98 18.65
C ASP A 465 32.13 -4.93 17.56
N ILE A 466 31.54 -3.76 17.31
CA ILE A 466 30.50 -3.56 16.31
C ILE A 466 31.02 -2.98 15.00
N ASP A 467 32.31 -2.94 14.80
CA ASP A 467 32.94 -2.48 13.56
C ASP A 467 32.52 -3.37 12.39
N ILE A 468 32.18 -2.75 11.27
CA ILE A 468 31.61 -3.48 10.14
C ILE A 468 32.60 -4.44 9.48
N TYR A 469 33.91 -4.14 9.51
CA TYR A 469 34.94 -5.03 8.98
C TYR A 469 35.15 -6.23 9.90
N HIS A 470 35.07 -6.02 11.22
CA HIS A 470 35.07 -7.11 12.20
C HIS A 470 33.88 -8.05 11.95
N LEU A 471 32.67 -7.50 11.86
CA LEU A 471 31.46 -8.29 11.57
C LEU A 471 31.50 -9.00 10.21
N ALA A 472 32.09 -8.38 9.19
CA ALA A 472 32.30 -9.03 7.89
C ALA A 472 33.27 -10.20 7.98
N SER A 473 34.35 -10.10 8.80
CA SER A 473 35.29 -11.18 9.01
C SER A 473 34.67 -12.39 9.72
N GLU A 474 33.62 -12.16 10.50
CA GLU A 474 32.82 -13.21 11.16
C GLU A 474 31.63 -13.70 10.31
N LEU A 475 31.57 -13.33 9.02
CA LEU A 475 30.52 -13.72 8.06
C LEU A 475 29.10 -13.26 8.47
N VAL A 476 28.99 -12.17 9.23
CA VAL A 476 27.67 -11.59 9.59
C VAL A 476 27.00 -10.94 8.41
N ILE A 477 27.78 -10.42 7.45
CA ILE A 477 27.28 -9.80 6.21
C ILE A 477 28.00 -10.38 4.98
N ASP A 478 27.36 -10.28 3.82
CA ASP A 478 27.86 -10.83 2.56
C ASP A 478 28.83 -9.87 1.83
N GLY A 479 28.85 -8.59 2.18
CA GLY A 479 29.75 -7.63 1.59
C GLY A 479 29.60 -6.21 2.10
N ILE A 480 30.71 -5.45 2.00
CA ILE A 480 30.74 -4.01 2.27
C ILE A 480 30.83 -3.30 0.91
N ILE A 481 29.85 -2.47 0.60
CA ILE A 481 29.68 -1.87 -0.73
C ILE A 481 29.80 -0.35 -0.63
N PRO A 482 30.63 0.32 -1.45
CA PRO A 482 30.62 1.78 -1.55
C PRO A 482 29.24 2.29 -2.05
N ALA A 483 28.78 3.41 -1.52
CA ALA A 483 27.44 3.93 -1.86
C ALA A 483 27.28 4.21 -3.38
N ASN A 484 28.33 4.67 -4.05
CA ASN A 484 28.31 4.92 -5.49
C ASN A 484 28.25 3.66 -6.37
N SER A 485 28.60 2.50 -5.83
CA SER A 485 28.50 1.19 -6.51
C SER A 485 27.23 0.43 -6.14
N LEU A 486 26.41 0.95 -5.19
CA LEU A 486 25.27 0.25 -4.63
C LEU A 486 24.25 -0.15 -5.69
N ARG A 487 23.90 0.77 -6.62
CA ARG A 487 22.93 0.46 -7.68
C ARG A 487 23.39 -0.72 -8.55
N SER A 488 24.60 -0.69 -9.03
CA SER A 488 25.14 -1.75 -9.91
C SER A 488 25.18 -3.11 -9.19
N GLU A 489 25.56 -3.11 -7.92
CA GLU A 489 25.55 -4.32 -7.09
C GLU A 489 24.14 -4.87 -6.92
N LEU A 490 23.15 -4.01 -6.60
CA LEU A 490 21.76 -4.42 -6.43
C LEU A 490 21.15 -4.95 -7.74
N VAL A 491 21.39 -4.30 -8.88
CA VAL A 491 20.91 -4.76 -10.19
C VAL A 491 21.46 -6.16 -10.48
N ASN A 492 22.78 -6.38 -10.32
CA ASN A 492 23.40 -7.67 -10.57
C ASN A 492 22.86 -8.77 -9.64
N ARG A 493 22.67 -8.48 -8.36
CA ARG A 493 22.14 -9.45 -7.40
C ARG A 493 20.67 -9.77 -7.65
N PHE A 494 19.81 -8.79 -7.89
CA PHE A 494 18.41 -9.07 -8.23
C PHE A 494 18.28 -9.88 -9.54
N GLU A 495 19.17 -9.64 -10.51
CA GLU A 495 19.22 -10.47 -11.72
C GLU A 495 19.62 -11.91 -11.38
N ALA A 496 20.70 -12.09 -10.61
CA ALA A 496 21.16 -13.42 -10.19
C ALA A 496 20.09 -14.19 -9.40
N TYR A 497 19.34 -13.50 -8.52
CA TYR A 497 18.29 -14.11 -7.70
C TYR A 497 16.92 -14.19 -8.41
N SER A 498 16.80 -13.74 -9.65
CA SER A 498 15.52 -13.72 -10.40
C SER A 498 14.91 -15.12 -10.61
N SER A 499 15.75 -16.16 -10.53
CA SER A 499 15.36 -17.58 -10.62
C SER A 499 15.11 -18.23 -9.26
N LYS A 500 15.16 -17.48 -8.15
CA LYS A 500 14.93 -18.00 -6.81
C LYS A 500 13.62 -18.77 -6.76
N TYR A 501 13.69 -19.98 -6.22
CA TYR A 501 12.56 -20.82 -5.94
C TYR A 501 12.62 -21.29 -4.49
N LEU A 502 11.67 -20.84 -3.68
CA LEU A 502 11.58 -21.19 -2.29
C LEU A 502 10.38 -22.12 -2.06
N ILE A 503 10.63 -23.30 -1.51
CA ILE A 503 9.60 -24.23 -1.07
C ILE A 503 9.47 -24.09 0.44
N PHE A 504 8.30 -23.64 0.91
CA PHE A 504 7.98 -23.66 2.33
C PHE A 504 7.68 -25.09 2.79
N SER A 505 7.92 -25.36 4.07
CA SER A 505 7.48 -26.63 4.69
C SER A 505 5.96 -26.80 4.50
N GLU A 506 5.52 -28.04 4.25
CA GLU A 506 4.11 -28.36 4.04
C GLU A 506 3.28 -27.96 5.26
N ARG A 507 2.31 -27.07 5.04
CA ARG A 507 1.34 -26.60 6.05
C ARG A 507 0.11 -26.05 5.36
N LYS A 508 -1.04 -26.05 6.05
CA LYS A 508 -2.28 -25.50 5.50
C LYS A 508 -2.21 -23.98 5.27
N HIS A 509 -1.77 -23.24 6.28
CA HIS A 509 -1.49 -21.80 6.27
C HIS A 509 -0.80 -21.43 7.61
N PRO A 510 -0.10 -20.31 7.70
CA PRO A 510 0.45 -19.83 8.97
C PRO A 510 -0.66 -19.37 9.92
N VAL A 511 -0.36 -19.33 11.21
CA VAL A 511 -1.16 -18.60 12.21
C VAL A 511 -0.51 -17.26 12.43
N TYR A 512 -1.16 -16.22 11.91
CA TYR A 512 -0.60 -14.86 11.99
C TYR A 512 -0.70 -14.30 13.42
N PRO A 513 0.34 -13.59 13.90
CA PRO A 513 0.33 -12.90 15.18
C PRO A 513 -0.47 -11.60 15.11
N VAL A 514 -1.80 -11.67 15.22
CA VAL A 514 -2.73 -10.53 15.12
C VAL A 514 -3.20 -10.03 16.48
#